data_2758054a99a91d5be1c6ba1602c2e60a
#
_entry.id   2758054a99a91d5be1c6ba1602c2e60a
#
_cell.length_a   1.000
_cell.length_b   1.000
_cell.length_c   1.000
_cell.angle_alpha   90.00
_cell.angle_beta   90.00
_cell.angle_gamma   90.00
#
_symmetry.space_group_name_H-M   'P 1'
#
loop_
_entity.id
_entity.type
_entity.pdbx_description
1 polymer ?
#
loop_
_entity_poly.entity_id
_entity_poly.type
_entity_poly.pdbx_seq_one_letter_code
_entity_poly.pdbx_strand_id
1 'polypeptide(L)'
;MAIDWLNASEAQLFGKALAKFYISKLPLDAGKADKKLANKQDFVAKKMLEQVVAFKQEQKLNLYKKAQLGNAFKWTLKESGYADDEVNRLTGALMRQL
;
A
#
# COMPACT_ATOMS: atom_id res chain seq x y z
N MET A 1 -22.41 -4.10 16.31
CA MET A 1 -22.24 -4.07 16.76
C MET A 1 -21.07 -4.14 17.40
N ALA A 2 -20.96 -4.68 18.08
CA ALA A 2 -20.04 -4.57 18.97
C ALA A 2 -18.64 -4.68 18.66
N ILE A 3 -18.20 -5.18 17.63
CA ILE A 3 -16.79 -5.45 17.42
C ILE A 3 -16.27 -4.80 16.18
N ASP A 4 -16.70 -3.56 15.95
CA ASP A 4 -16.23 -2.82 14.81
C ASP A 4 -14.73 -2.59 14.82
N TRP A 5 -14.15 -2.44 16.00
CA TRP A 5 -12.71 -2.21 16.08
C TRP A 5 -11.88 -3.43 15.67
N LEU A 6 -12.50 -4.61 15.63
CA LEU A 6 -11.84 -5.81 15.12
C LEU A 6 -12.16 -6.08 13.66
N ASN A 7 -13.13 -5.36 13.09
CA ASN A 7 -13.50 -5.59 11.72
C ASN A 7 -12.55 -4.83 10.79
N ALA A 8 -11.60 -5.53 10.23
CA ALA A 8 -10.58 -4.93 9.38
C ALA A 8 -10.87 -5.12 7.89
N SER A 9 -12.10 -5.49 7.53
CA SER A 9 -12.42 -5.76 6.12
C SER A 9 -12.14 -4.57 5.21
N GLU A 10 -12.55 -3.38 5.63
CA GLU A 10 -12.32 -2.18 4.83
C GLU A 10 -10.84 -1.85 4.75
N ALA A 11 -10.12 -2.04 5.85
CA ALA A 11 -8.68 -1.79 5.86
C ALA A 11 -7.96 -2.76 4.93
N GLN A 12 -8.36 -4.01 4.93
CA GLN A 12 -7.78 -5.02 4.04
C GLN A 12 -8.07 -4.70 2.57
N LEU A 13 -9.30 -4.31 2.27
CA LEU A 13 -9.66 -3.94 0.91
C LEU A 13 -8.90 -2.71 0.44
N PHE A 14 -8.73 -1.76 1.33
CA PHE A 14 -7.98 -0.55 1.00
C PHE A 14 -6.51 -0.88 0.73
N GLY A 15 -5.90 -1.72 1.56
CA GLY A 15 -4.52 -2.15 1.37
C GLY A 15 -4.32 -2.84 0.02
N LYS A 16 -5.25 -3.73 -0.32
CA LYS A 16 -5.22 -4.41 -1.59
C LYS A 16 -5.38 -3.43 -2.76
N ALA A 17 -6.29 -2.48 -2.62
CA ALA A 17 -6.52 -1.48 -3.66
C ALA A 17 -5.30 -0.57 -3.86
N LEU A 18 -4.62 -0.21 -2.77
CA LEU A 18 -3.40 0.58 -2.87
C LEU A 18 -2.32 -0.17 -3.64
N ALA A 19 -2.14 -1.45 -3.33
CA ALA A 19 -1.14 -2.24 -4.03
C ALA A 19 -1.48 -2.34 -5.51
N LYS A 20 -2.74 -2.57 -5.83
CA LYS A 20 -3.18 -2.65 -7.22
C LYS A 20 -2.99 -1.32 -7.94
N PHE A 21 -3.23 -0.22 -7.24
CA PHE A 21 -2.98 1.10 -7.81
C PHE A 21 -1.51 1.26 -8.20
N TYR A 22 -0.62 0.91 -7.27
CA TYR A 22 0.82 1.00 -7.52
C TYR A 22 1.21 0.12 -8.71
N ILE A 23 0.75 -1.12 -8.72
CA ILE A 23 1.05 -2.09 -9.76
C ILE A 23 0.57 -1.59 -11.12
N SER A 24 -0.63 -1.01 -11.17
CA SER A 24 -1.20 -0.56 -12.43
C SER A 24 -0.44 0.60 -13.04
N LYS A 25 0.19 1.43 -12.19
CA LYS A 25 0.94 2.59 -12.66
C LYS A 25 2.39 2.25 -12.99
N LEU A 26 2.92 1.18 -12.41
CA LEU A 26 4.32 0.80 -12.57
C LEU A 26 4.42 -0.70 -12.85
N PRO A 27 4.11 -1.13 -14.08
CA PRO A 27 4.18 -2.55 -14.41
C PRO A 27 5.59 -3.11 -14.20
N LEU A 28 5.68 -4.35 -13.79
CA LEU A 28 6.96 -5.01 -13.54
C LEU A 28 7.88 -5.01 -14.74
N ASP A 29 7.29 -5.06 -15.93
CA ASP A 29 8.08 -5.11 -17.16
C ASP A 29 8.88 -3.84 -17.40
N ALA A 30 8.53 -2.77 -16.74
CA ALA A 30 9.24 -1.51 -16.88
C ALA A 30 10.50 -1.50 -16.04
N GLY A 31 10.92 -2.63 -15.58
CA GLY A 31 11.92 -2.78 -14.54
C GLY A 31 13.32 -2.39 -14.81
N LYS A 32 13.62 -1.64 -15.84
CA LYS A 32 14.96 -1.14 -16.00
C LYS A 32 15.14 0.12 -15.19
N ALA A 33 16.14 0.07 -14.33
CA ALA A 33 16.41 1.20 -13.45
C ALA A 33 16.99 2.35 -14.26
N ASP A 34 16.17 3.35 -14.53
CA ASP A 34 16.67 4.59 -15.09
C ASP A 34 16.02 5.72 -14.31
N LYS A 35 16.45 6.95 -14.58
CA LYS A 35 15.95 8.12 -13.86
C LYS A 35 14.46 8.32 -14.06
N LYS A 36 13.96 8.02 -15.25
CA LYS A 36 12.53 8.19 -15.53
C LYS A 36 11.70 7.25 -14.66
N LEU A 37 12.14 6.01 -14.53
CA LEU A 37 11.44 5.03 -13.72
C LEU A 37 11.47 5.43 -12.25
N ALA A 38 12.63 5.87 -11.74
CA ALA A 38 12.75 6.30 -10.36
C ALA A 38 11.83 7.47 -10.06
N ASN A 39 11.78 8.46 -10.95
CA ASN A 39 10.92 9.62 -10.78
C ASN A 39 9.46 9.22 -10.82
N LYS A 40 9.11 8.30 -11.69
CA LYS A 40 7.74 7.81 -11.78
C LYS A 40 7.34 7.05 -10.52
N GLN A 41 8.26 6.24 -9.98
CA GLN A 41 8.02 5.52 -8.74
C GLN A 41 7.76 6.48 -7.59
N ASP A 42 8.55 7.54 -7.49
CA ASP A 42 8.36 8.54 -6.45
C ASP A 42 7.02 9.24 -6.59
N PHE A 43 6.64 9.59 -7.80
CA PHE A 43 5.37 10.25 -8.06
C PHE A 43 4.19 9.35 -7.68
N VAL A 44 4.24 8.09 -8.10
CA VAL A 44 3.17 7.14 -7.83
C VAL A 44 3.08 6.85 -6.33
N ALA A 45 4.24 6.69 -5.67
CA ALA A 45 4.26 6.46 -4.23
C ALA A 45 3.64 7.64 -3.48
N LYS A 46 3.94 8.86 -3.91
CA LYS A 46 3.38 10.05 -3.30
C LYS A 46 1.85 10.07 -3.45
N LYS A 47 1.35 9.75 -4.64
CA LYS A 47 -0.09 9.69 -4.86
C LYS A 47 -0.75 8.61 -4.01
N MET A 48 -0.08 7.48 -3.87
CA MET A 48 -0.56 6.40 -3.03
C MET A 48 -0.67 6.84 -1.57
N LEU A 49 0.37 7.52 -1.07
CA LEU A 49 0.38 7.98 0.31
C LEU A 49 -0.66 9.07 0.57
N GLU A 50 -0.99 9.87 -0.42
CA GLU A 50 -2.08 10.84 -0.30
C GLU A 50 -3.41 10.13 -0.05
N GLN A 51 -3.63 9.00 -0.72
CA GLN A 51 -4.84 8.21 -0.49
C GLN A 51 -4.87 7.64 0.91
N VAL A 52 -3.72 7.24 1.44
CA VAL A 52 -3.61 6.73 2.81
C VAL A 52 -4.00 7.80 3.82
N VAL A 53 -3.52 9.02 3.62
CA VAL A 53 -3.86 10.12 4.53
C VAL A 53 -5.36 10.38 4.51
N ALA A 54 -5.97 10.39 3.33
CA ALA A 54 -7.41 10.58 3.22
C ALA A 54 -8.18 9.47 3.92
N PHE A 55 -7.75 8.23 3.74
CA PHE A 55 -8.40 7.08 4.37
C PHE A 55 -8.33 7.17 5.89
N LYS A 56 -7.17 7.56 6.42
CA LYS A 56 -6.98 7.73 7.87
C LYS A 56 -7.95 8.77 8.45
N GLN A 57 -8.21 9.82 7.69
CA GLN A 57 -9.08 10.88 8.15
C GLN A 57 -10.54 10.43 8.18
N GLU A 58 -10.91 9.53 7.27
CA GLU A 58 -12.28 9.03 7.20
C GLU A 58 -12.54 7.86 8.12
N GLN A 59 -11.52 7.04 8.36
CA GLN A 59 -11.67 5.81 9.12
C GLN A 59 -10.80 5.87 10.37
N LYS A 60 -11.37 5.46 11.48
CA LYS A 60 -10.57 5.35 12.70
C LYS A 60 -9.81 4.04 12.67
N LEU A 61 -8.52 4.14 12.47
CA LEU A 61 -7.67 2.96 12.40
C LEU A 61 -7.03 2.69 13.75
N ASN A 62 -7.29 1.53 14.31
CA ASN A 62 -6.55 1.07 15.48
C ASN A 62 -5.35 0.26 15.01
N LEU A 63 -4.52 -0.19 15.93
CA LEU A 63 -3.31 -0.91 15.61
C LEU A 63 -3.60 -2.18 14.81
N TYR A 64 -4.66 -2.88 15.16
CA TYR A 64 -5.05 -4.11 14.49
C TYR A 64 -5.40 -3.84 13.01
N LYS A 65 -6.20 -2.80 12.77
CA LYS A 65 -6.62 -2.45 11.41
C LYS A 65 -5.43 -1.99 10.57
N LYS A 66 -4.51 -1.24 11.17
CA LYS A 66 -3.30 -0.81 10.48
C LYS A 66 -2.46 -2.00 10.05
N ALA A 67 -2.33 -2.99 10.93
CA ALA A 67 -1.57 -4.19 10.61
C ALA A 67 -2.21 -4.98 9.48
N GLN A 68 -3.54 -5.09 9.49
CA GLN A 68 -4.26 -5.81 8.45
C GLN A 68 -4.15 -5.10 7.10
N LEU A 69 -4.21 -3.78 7.11
CA LEU A 69 -4.04 -2.99 5.90
C LEU A 69 -2.64 -3.21 5.31
N GLY A 70 -1.63 -3.12 6.15
CA GLY A 70 -0.25 -3.32 5.73
C GLY A 70 -0.01 -4.73 5.19
N ASN A 71 -0.58 -5.74 5.84
CA ASN A 71 -0.47 -7.12 5.38
C ASN A 71 -1.11 -7.32 4.01
N ALA A 72 -2.30 -6.78 3.82
CA ALA A 72 -2.99 -6.91 2.54
C ALA A 72 -2.19 -6.26 1.41
N PHE A 73 -1.63 -5.09 1.69
CA PHE A 73 -0.78 -4.38 0.74
C PHE A 73 0.45 -5.22 0.39
N LYS A 74 1.13 -5.71 1.40
CA LYS A 74 2.34 -6.50 1.25
C LYS A 74 2.09 -7.75 0.41
N TRP A 75 1.06 -8.52 0.77
CA TRP A 75 0.78 -9.77 0.08
C TRP A 75 0.35 -9.56 -1.36
N THR A 76 -0.41 -8.51 -1.63
CA THR A 76 -0.83 -8.20 -3.00
C THR A 76 0.38 -7.90 -3.88
N LEU A 77 1.35 -7.14 -3.35
CA LEU A 77 2.59 -6.88 -4.10
C LEU A 77 3.38 -8.17 -4.32
N LYS A 78 3.50 -9.00 -3.30
CA LYS A 78 4.22 -10.27 -3.43
C LYS A 78 3.60 -11.18 -4.46
N GLU A 79 2.28 -11.28 -4.45
CA GLU A 79 1.56 -12.11 -5.41
C GLU A 79 1.72 -11.60 -6.83
N SER A 80 1.99 -10.33 -6.99
CA SER A 80 2.22 -9.74 -8.30
C SER A 80 3.65 -9.92 -8.79
N GLY A 81 4.52 -10.53 -7.98
CA GLY A 81 5.88 -10.84 -8.39
C GLY A 81 6.92 -9.81 -8.02
N TYR A 82 6.60 -8.86 -7.17
CA TYR A 82 7.57 -7.87 -6.73
C TYR A 82 8.62 -8.52 -5.83
N ALA A 83 9.86 -8.07 -5.95
CA ALA A 83 10.95 -8.56 -5.12
C ALA A 83 10.75 -8.16 -3.66
N ASP A 84 11.24 -8.97 -2.74
CA ASP A 84 11.07 -8.73 -1.30
C ASP A 84 11.59 -7.38 -0.85
N ASP A 85 12.72 -6.93 -1.39
CA ASP A 85 13.28 -5.61 -1.06
C ASP A 85 12.29 -4.50 -1.37
N GLU A 86 11.71 -4.56 -2.54
CA GLU A 86 10.76 -3.55 -2.99
C GLU A 86 9.49 -3.59 -2.15
N VAL A 87 9.00 -4.81 -1.89
CA VAL A 87 7.81 -5.00 -1.07
C VAL A 87 8.03 -4.41 0.33
N ASN A 88 9.19 -4.71 0.92
CA ASN A 88 9.49 -4.23 2.27
C ASN A 88 9.65 -2.71 2.30
N ARG A 89 10.26 -2.14 1.28
CA ARG A 89 10.45 -0.70 1.20
C ARG A 89 9.11 0.03 1.10
N LEU A 90 8.24 -0.46 0.22
CA LEU A 90 6.93 0.17 0.02
C LEU A 90 6.03 -0.04 1.23
N THR A 91 6.04 -1.22 1.80
CA THR A 91 5.22 -1.51 2.98
C THR A 91 5.69 -0.67 4.16
N GLY A 92 7.00 -0.52 4.32
CA GLY A 92 7.55 0.33 5.37
C GLY A 92 7.12 1.78 5.24
N ALA A 93 7.14 2.31 4.01
CA ALA A 93 6.70 3.67 3.76
C ALA A 93 5.21 3.84 4.09
N LEU A 94 4.39 2.86 3.71
CA LEU A 94 2.98 2.86 4.02
C LEU A 94 2.74 2.88 5.52
N MET A 95 3.42 1.99 6.24
CA MET A 95 3.22 1.87 7.68
C MET A 95 3.63 3.14 8.42
N ARG A 96 4.64 3.84 7.92
CA ARG A 96 5.04 5.11 8.54
C ARG A 96 3.98 6.19 8.38
N GLN A 97 3.14 6.11 7.36
CA GLN A 97 2.05 7.05 7.18
C GLN A 97 0.82 6.70 8.01
N LEU A 98 0.69 5.47 8.42
CA LEU A 98 -0.42 5.05 9.23
C LEU A 98 -0.15 5.37 10.69
#